data_64a08d2fa33bbbcc1c1878d93f063a5c
#
_entry.id   64a08d2fa33bbbcc1c1878d93f063a5c
#
_cell.length_a   1.000
_cell.length_b   1.000
_cell.length_c   1.000
_cell.angle_alpha   90.00
_cell.angle_beta   90.00
_cell.angle_gamma   90.00
#
_symmetry.space_group_name_H-M   'P 1'
#
loop_
_entity.id
_entity.type
_entity.pdbx_description
1 polymer ?
#
loop_
_entity_poly.entity_id
_entity_poly.type
_entity_poly.pdbx_seq_one_letter_code
_entity_poly.pdbx_strand_id
1 'polypeptide(L)' 'RHEDKDRLFLSLLKDGPVESSMIYEAFKQREFSKDQSYDTLHRIGAIPDKKGGVTKWKLP' A
#
# COMPACT_ATOMS: atom_id res chain seq x y z
N ARG A 1 -12.42 -8.65 5.91
CA ARG A 1 -12.17 -7.77 7.05
C ARG A 1 -10.99 -6.86 6.82
N HIS A 2 -11.01 -5.72 7.46
CA HIS A 2 -9.95 -4.71 7.30
C HIS A 2 -8.61 -5.20 7.85
N GLU A 3 -8.63 -6.03 8.87
CA GLU A 3 -7.40 -6.53 9.49
C GLU A 3 -6.49 -7.25 8.53
N ASP A 4 -7.04 -8.04 7.63
CA ASP A 4 -6.23 -8.79 6.66
C ASP A 4 -5.54 -7.85 5.68
N LYS A 5 -6.25 -6.82 5.23
CA LYS A 5 -5.68 -5.80 4.34
C LYS A 5 -4.60 -5.01 5.05
N ASP A 6 -4.85 -4.61 6.30
CA ASP A 6 -3.89 -3.85 7.09
C ASP A 6 -2.60 -4.66 7.29
N ARG A 7 -2.72 -5.93 7.63
CA ARG A 7 -1.56 -6.81 7.80
C ARG A 7 -0.76 -6.95 6.51
N LEU A 8 -1.46 -7.11 5.40
CA LEU A 8 -0.80 -7.24 4.10
C LEU A 8 0.04 -5.99 3.81
N PHE A 9 -0.54 -4.81 3.97
CA PHE A 9 0.17 -3.57 3.69
C PHE A 9 1.30 -3.31 4.69
N LEU A 10 1.08 -3.58 5.96
CA LEU A 10 2.14 -3.44 6.95
C LEU A 10 3.30 -4.36 6.63
N SER A 11 3.01 -5.59 6.22
CA SER A 11 4.03 -6.54 5.81
C SER A 11 4.80 -6.07 4.57
N LEU A 12 4.08 -5.52 3.59
CA LEU A 12 4.71 -5.02 2.37
C LEU A 12 5.63 -3.82 2.64
N LEU A 13 5.25 -2.95 3.56
CA LEU A 13 5.97 -1.70 3.79
C LEU A 13 7.00 -1.77 4.92
N LYS A 14 7.04 -2.86 5.66
CA LYS A 14 7.93 -2.94 6.82
C LYS A 14 9.41 -2.87 6.46
N ASP A 15 9.78 -3.33 5.27
CA ASP A 15 11.17 -3.38 4.83
C ASP A 15 11.60 -2.12 4.08
N GLY A 16 10.71 -1.14 3.96
CA GLY A 16 11.02 0.13 3.32
C GLY A 16 9.95 0.56 2.33
N PRO A 17 10.19 1.68 1.63
CA PRO A 17 9.20 2.19 0.68
C PRO A 17 8.96 1.20 -0.47
N VAL A 18 7.70 1.13 -0.92
CA VAL A 18 7.29 0.26 -2.01
C VAL A 18 6.54 1.09 -3.05
N GLU A 19 6.82 0.84 -4.33
CA GLU A 19 6.13 1.53 -5.41
C GLU A 19 4.64 1.22 -5.40
N SER A 20 3.83 2.22 -5.73
CA SER A 20 2.38 2.06 -5.74
C SER A 20 1.93 0.97 -6.72
N SER A 21 2.62 0.82 -7.84
CA SER A 21 2.27 -0.23 -8.80
C SER A 21 2.41 -1.62 -8.19
N MET A 22 3.42 -1.85 -7.38
CA MET A 22 3.62 -3.12 -6.71
C MET A 22 2.56 -3.37 -5.63
N ILE A 23 2.14 -2.31 -4.96
CA ILE A 23 1.09 -2.41 -3.95
C ILE A 23 -0.23 -2.81 -4.61
N TYR A 24 -0.58 -2.14 -5.71
CA TYR A 24 -1.82 -2.46 -6.43
C TYR A 24 -1.78 -3.87 -7.02
N GLU A 25 -0.62 -4.30 -7.50
CA GLU A 25 -0.44 -5.65 -8.02
C GLU A 25 -0.74 -6.69 -6.94
N ALA A 26 -0.20 -6.49 -5.74
CA ALA A 26 -0.44 -7.39 -4.62
C ALA A 26 -1.92 -7.43 -4.25
N PHE A 27 -2.59 -6.29 -4.24
CA PHE A 27 -4.02 -6.22 -3.94
C PHE A 27 -4.85 -6.87 -5.03
N LYS A 28 -4.46 -6.67 -6.29
CA LYS A 28 -5.15 -7.25 -7.43
C LYS A 28 -5.12 -8.78 -7.35
N GLN A 29 -3.99 -9.35 -6.96
CA GLN A 29 -3.88 -10.80 -6.80
C GLN A 29 -4.81 -11.34 -5.72
N ARG A 30 -5.21 -10.50 -4.78
CA ARG A 30 -6.16 -10.86 -3.72
C ARG A 30 -7.56 -10.34 -3.99
N GLU A 31 -7.82 -9.90 -5.23
CA GLU A 31 -9.12 -9.43 -5.69
C GLU A 31 -9.60 -8.17 -4.95
N PHE A 32 -8.68 -7.36 -4.46
CA PHE A 32 -9.02 -6.07 -3.86
C PHE A 32 -8.96 -4.97 -4.92
N SER A 33 -9.83 -3.97 -4.77
CA SER A 33 -9.87 -2.85 -5.71
C SER A 33 -8.81 -1.80 -5.38
N LYS A 34 -8.57 -0.90 -6.33
CA LYS A 34 -7.65 0.22 -6.13
C LYS A 34 -8.13 1.13 -5.01
N ASP A 35 -9.44 1.36 -4.93
CA ASP A 35 -10.02 2.20 -3.88
C ASP A 35 -9.78 1.59 -2.50
N GLN A 36 -9.90 0.28 -2.38
CA GLN A 36 -9.60 -0.42 -1.14
C GLN A 36 -8.14 -0.28 -0.76
N SER A 37 -7.25 -0.28 -1.74
CA SER A 37 -5.82 -0.09 -1.51
C SER A 37 -5.54 1.29 -0.93
N TYR A 38 -6.10 2.34 -1.53
CA TYR A 38 -5.95 3.70 -1.03
C TYR A 38 -6.51 3.86 0.37
N ASP A 39 -7.70 3.31 0.61
CA ASP A 39 -8.34 3.37 1.92
C ASP A 39 -7.47 2.74 2.99
N THR A 40 -6.89 1.58 2.68
CA THR A 40 -6.01 0.89 3.62
C THR A 40 -4.74 1.68 3.88
N LEU A 41 -4.13 2.24 2.84
CA LEU A 41 -2.92 3.05 2.99
C LEU A 41 -3.16 4.24 3.92
N HIS A 42 -4.29 4.91 3.76
CA HIS A 42 -4.65 6.02 4.64
C HIS A 42 -4.89 5.56 6.08
N ARG A 43 -5.55 4.43 6.24
CA ARG A 43 -5.90 3.92 7.57
C ARG A 43 -4.66 3.54 8.37
N ILE A 44 -3.65 2.94 7.74
CA ILE A 44 -2.42 2.55 8.45
C ILE A 44 -1.43 3.71 8.57
N GLY A 45 -1.77 4.88 8.01
CA GLY A 45 -0.93 6.06 8.10
C GLY A 45 0.24 6.09 7.13
N ALA A 46 0.17 5.29 6.06
CA ALA A 46 1.25 5.29 5.06
C ALA A 46 1.37 6.66 4.39
N ILE A 47 2.59 7.03 4.06
CA ILE A 47 2.91 8.33 3.49
C ILE A 47 3.36 8.16 2.05
N PRO A 48 2.73 8.85 1.09
CA PRO A 48 3.18 8.81 -0.30
C PRO A 48 4.42 9.69 -0.50
N ASP A 49 5.39 9.16 -1.22
CA ASP A 49 6.60 9.91 -1.58
C ASP A 49 6.72 9.88 -3.10
N LYS A 50 6.50 11.02 -3.71
CA LYS A 50 6.57 11.17 -5.17
C LYS A 50 7.94 11.65 -5.58
N LYS A 51 8.62 10.84 -6.36
CA LYS A 51 9.96 11.17 -6.80
C LYS A 51 10.15 10.72 -8.25
N GLY A 52 10.53 11.64 -9.12
CA GLY A 52 10.80 11.31 -10.51
C GLY A 52 9.64 10.67 -11.25
N GLY A 53 8.42 11.05 -10.94
CA GLY A 53 7.22 10.49 -11.55
C GLY A 53 6.77 9.16 -10.97
N VAL A 54 7.48 8.65 -9.98
CA VAL A 54 7.14 7.39 -9.32
C VAL A 54 6.66 7.68 -7.90
N THR A 55 5.55 7.07 -7.51
CA THR A 55 5.03 7.20 -6.15
C THR A 55 5.39 5.95 -5.36
N LYS A 56 6.05 6.15 -4.24
CA LYS A 56 6.34 5.08 -3.28
C LYS A 56 5.64 5.37 -1.97
N TRP A 57 5.10 4.33 -1.36
CA TRP A 57 4.45 4.44 -0.06
C TRP A 57 5.36 3.87 1.01
N LYS A 58 5.41 4.53 2.15
CA LYS A 58 6.23 4.10 3.27
C LYS A 58 5.46 4.27 4.57
N LEU A 59 5.87 3.52 5.59
CA LEU A 59 5.32 3.70 6.93
C LEU A 59 5.92 4.95 7.58
N PRO A 60 5.16 5.59 8.49
CA PRO A 60 5.65 6.80 9.18
C PRO A 60 6.86 6.53 10.06
#